data_81cf838a21f4f014d96afc670a1975b2
#
_entry.id   81cf838a21f4f014d96afc670a1975b2
#
_cell.length_a   1.000
_cell.length_b   1.000
_cell.length_c   1.000
_cell.angle_alpha   90.00
_cell.angle_beta   90.00
_cell.angle_gamma   90.00
#
_symmetry.space_group_name_H-M   'P 1'
#
loop_
_entity.id
_entity.type
_entity.pdbx_description
1 polymer ?
#
loop_
_entity_poly.entity_id
_entity_poly.type
_entity_poly.pdbx_seq_one_letter_code
_entity_poly.pdbx_strand_id
1 'polypeptide(L)'
;VSVQAFRRQGRRYGAGLVCSEMVSVAGIAHRNERTMDYLRVASDEHPLAIQIFGSDPVTMGEAARMVAAAGADIVDINFGCPVKKVTKTGAGASLLDDVDHAARIVAAVAAATDLPVSVKMRRGTADGSRAALVVGPRLVEAGAASLTLHPRSAKQMYTGVADHSLTAELVSLVDVPVIASGD
;
A
#
# COMPACT_ATOMS: atom_id res chain seq x y z
N VAL A 1 -2.72 -10.16 -10.05
CA VAL A 1 -3.56 -11.32 -9.71
C VAL A 1 -3.12 -11.85 -8.36
N SER A 2 -3.79 -11.45 -7.28
CA SER A 2 -3.43 -11.79 -5.90
C SER A 2 -4.64 -12.34 -5.12
N VAL A 3 -5.51 -13.07 -5.84
CA VAL A 3 -6.60 -13.82 -5.19
C VAL A 3 -6.04 -14.90 -4.27
N GLN A 4 -6.80 -15.33 -3.29
CA GLN A 4 -6.36 -16.27 -2.26
C GLN A 4 -5.65 -17.51 -2.83
N ALA A 5 -6.21 -18.14 -3.85
CA ALA A 5 -5.61 -19.31 -4.48
C ALA A 5 -4.19 -19.05 -5.02
N PHE A 6 -3.95 -17.86 -5.60
CA PHE A 6 -2.63 -17.48 -6.09
C PHE A 6 -1.65 -17.17 -4.96
N ARG A 7 -2.09 -16.48 -3.91
CA ARG A 7 -1.26 -16.21 -2.72
C ARG A 7 -0.78 -17.51 -2.07
N ARG A 8 -1.68 -18.50 -1.89
CA ARG A 8 -1.36 -19.83 -1.37
C ARG A 8 -0.32 -20.55 -2.23
N GLN A 9 -0.41 -20.45 -3.56
CA GLN A 9 0.64 -20.97 -4.45
C GLN A 9 1.96 -20.23 -4.22
N GLY A 10 1.96 -18.90 -4.16
CA GLY A 10 3.16 -18.12 -3.86
C GLY A 10 3.86 -18.61 -2.59
N ARG A 11 3.11 -18.84 -1.50
CA ARG A 11 3.65 -19.39 -0.25
C ARG A 11 4.24 -20.79 -0.44
N ARG A 12 3.56 -21.68 -1.15
CA ARG A 12 4.07 -23.04 -1.44
C ARG A 12 5.40 -23.02 -2.21
N TYR A 13 5.66 -22.01 -3.03
CA TYR A 13 6.91 -21.83 -3.77
C TYR A 13 7.90 -20.89 -3.07
N GLY A 14 7.72 -20.62 -1.79
CA GLY A 14 8.73 -19.95 -0.96
C GLY A 14 8.65 -18.43 -0.89
N ALA A 15 7.54 -17.81 -1.35
CA ALA A 15 7.35 -16.37 -1.12
C ALA A 15 7.40 -16.06 0.38
N GLY A 16 8.29 -15.15 0.81
CA GLY A 16 8.44 -14.75 2.21
C GLY A 16 7.24 -13.96 2.75
N LEU A 17 6.55 -13.24 1.88
CA LEU A 17 5.35 -12.44 2.15
C LEU A 17 4.44 -12.47 0.94
N VAL A 18 3.12 -12.56 1.14
CA VAL A 18 2.13 -12.40 0.07
C VAL A 18 1.21 -11.22 0.38
N CYS A 19 0.71 -10.58 -0.69
CA CYS A 19 -0.16 -9.42 -0.57
C CYS A 19 -1.49 -9.66 -1.31
N SER A 20 -2.58 -9.14 -0.77
CA SER A 20 -3.90 -9.24 -1.40
C SER A 20 -4.05 -8.36 -2.64
N GLU A 21 -5.16 -8.49 -3.36
CA GLU A 21 -5.67 -7.44 -4.26
C GLU A 21 -5.97 -6.17 -3.46
N MET A 22 -6.06 -5.05 -4.17
CA MET A 22 -6.44 -3.76 -3.58
C MET A 22 -7.90 -3.81 -3.09
N VAL A 23 -8.11 -3.64 -1.79
CA VAL A 23 -9.43 -3.66 -1.16
C VAL A 23 -9.92 -2.23 -0.95
N SER A 24 -11.09 -1.91 -1.48
CA SER A 24 -11.71 -0.58 -1.33
C SER A 24 -12.24 -0.40 0.08
N VAL A 25 -11.82 0.65 0.80
CA VAL A 25 -12.37 0.96 2.14
C VAL A 25 -13.86 1.29 2.07
N ALA A 26 -14.32 1.95 0.99
CA ALA A 26 -15.74 2.17 0.75
C ALA A 26 -16.50 0.84 0.55
N GLY A 27 -15.87 -0.12 -0.16
CA GLY A 27 -16.44 -1.47 -0.31
C GLY A 27 -16.53 -2.23 1.00
N ILE A 28 -15.56 -2.06 1.89
CA ILE A 28 -15.58 -2.61 3.26
C ILE A 28 -16.72 -1.97 4.07
N ALA A 29 -16.80 -0.63 4.09
CA ALA A 29 -17.83 0.11 4.83
C ALA A 29 -19.26 -0.29 4.41
N HIS A 30 -19.48 -0.54 3.11
CA HIS A 30 -20.75 -1.00 2.57
C HIS A 30 -20.95 -2.52 2.63
N ARG A 31 -20.01 -3.28 3.23
CA ARG A 31 -20.04 -4.75 3.30
C ARG A 31 -20.30 -5.43 1.96
N ASN A 32 -19.74 -4.88 0.88
CA ASN A 32 -19.89 -5.46 -0.45
C ASN A 32 -19.30 -6.89 -0.48
N GLU A 33 -20.11 -7.88 -0.84
CA GLU A 33 -19.72 -9.30 -0.80
C GLU A 33 -18.38 -9.58 -1.47
N ARG A 34 -18.17 -9.07 -2.69
CA ARG A 34 -16.92 -9.26 -3.42
C ARG A 34 -15.73 -8.61 -2.71
N THR A 35 -15.94 -7.48 -2.03
CA THR A 35 -14.90 -6.82 -1.25
C THR A 35 -14.57 -7.62 0.00
N MET A 36 -15.60 -8.18 0.66
CA MET A 36 -15.43 -9.03 1.85
C MET A 36 -14.71 -10.35 1.50
N ASP A 37 -14.90 -10.89 0.28
CA ASP A 37 -14.15 -12.07 -0.18
C ASP A 37 -12.63 -11.81 -0.27
N TYR A 38 -12.19 -10.58 -0.56
CA TYR A 38 -10.77 -10.23 -0.56
C TYR A 38 -10.14 -10.18 0.84
N LEU A 39 -10.96 -10.07 1.89
CA LEU A 39 -10.51 -10.12 3.29
C LEU A 39 -10.36 -11.55 3.83
N ARG A 40 -10.76 -12.58 3.06
CA ARG A 40 -10.60 -13.98 3.51
C ARG A 40 -9.11 -14.34 3.62
N VAL A 41 -8.76 -14.90 4.76
CA VAL A 41 -7.41 -15.38 5.08
C VAL A 41 -7.45 -16.88 5.34
N ALA A 42 -6.52 -17.63 4.77
CA ALA A 42 -6.30 -19.04 5.07
C ALA A 42 -5.04 -19.20 5.92
N SER A 43 -5.01 -20.24 6.76
CA SER A 43 -3.89 -20.50 7.69
C SER A 43 -2.55 -20.76 7.00
N ASP A 44 -2.55 -21.13 5.72
CA ASP A 44 -1.34 -21.41 4.92
C ASP A 44 -0.87 -20.22 4.06
N GLU A 45 -1.44 -19.02 4.27
CA GLU A 45 -1.03 -17.79 3.56
C GLU A 45 -0.05 -16.91 4.33
N HIS A 46 0.15 -17.15 5.62
CA HIS A 46 0.96 -16.28 6.48
C HIS A 46 2.47 -16.35 6.18
N PRO A 47 3.19 -15.19 6.24
CA PRO A 47 2.65 -13.87 6.52
C PRO A 47 1.91 -13.28 5.31
N LEU A 48 0.80 -12.60 5.57
CA LEU A 48 -0.08 -11.98 4.59
C LEU A 48 -0.28 -10.48 4.88
N ALA A 49 -0.03 -9.64 3.89
CA ALA A 49 -0.44 -8.25 3.88
C ALA A 49 -1.78 -8.10 3.15
N ILE A 50 -2.76 -7.45 3.76
CA ILE A 50 -3.98 -7.03 3.08
C ILE A 50 -3.85 -5.56 2.69
N GLN A 51 -3.92 -5.29 1.38
CA GLN A 51 -3.76 -3.95 0.83
C GLN A 51 -5.11 -3.24 0.73
N ILE A 52 -5.22 -2.08 1.39
CA ILE A 52 -6.40 -1.21 1.34
C ILE A 52 -6.12 0.08 0.57
N PHE A 53 -7.17 0.67 -0.02
CA PHE A 53 -7.09 1.99 -0.63
C PHE A 53 -8.31 2.84 -0.32
N GLY A 54 -8.08 4.11 -0.10
CA GLY A 54 -9.05 5.15 0.21
C GLY A 54 -8.34 6.48 0.36
N SER A 55 -9.11 7.54 0.65
CA SER A 55 -8.58 8.90 0.82
C SER A 55 -9.02 9.55 2.13
N ASP A 56 -9.97 8.98 2.86
CA ASP A 56 -10.42 9.53 4.14
C ASP A 56 -9.76 8.80 5.31
N PRO A 57 -9.03 9.52 6.21
CA PRO A 57 -8.30 8.89 7.31
C PRO A 57 -9.18 8.08 8.27
N VAL A 58 -10.43 8.52 8.51
CA VAL A 58 -11.34 7.84 9.44
C VAL A 58 -11.73 6.47 8.90
N THR A 59 -12.22 6.42 7.66
CA THR A 59 -12.63 5.16 7.02
C THR A 59 -11.43 4.24 6.75
N MET A 60 -10.23 4.78 6.52
CA MET A 60 -9.00 3.99 6.42
C MET A 60 -8.65 3.32 7.75
N GLY A 61 -8.77 4.02 8.88
CA GLY A 61 -8.58 3.44 10.21
C GLY A 61 -9.63 2.37 10.54
N GLU A 62 -10.90 2.59 10.20
CA GLU A 62 -11.96 1.58 10.37
C GLU A 62 -11.69 0.31 9.54
N ALA A 63 -11.26 0.48 8.29
CA ALA A 63 -10.89 -0.64 7.43
C ALA A 63 -9.68 -1.42 7.99
N ALA A 64 -8.69 -0.74 8.58
CA ALA A 64 -7.55 -1.37 9.22
C ALA A 64 -7.95 -2.31 10.37
N ARG A 65 -8.92 -1.90 11.21
CA ARG A 65 -9.47 -2.79 12.26
C ARG A 65 -10.12 -4.03 11.67
N MET A 66 -10.84 -3.89 10.56
CA MET A 66 -11.46 -5.05 9.89
C MET A 66 -10.43 -5.97 9.25
N VAL A 67 -9.35 -5.43 8.69
CA VAL A 67 -8.22 -6.20 8.17
C VAL A 67 -7.53 -7.00 9.30
N ALA A 68 -7.29 -6.37 10.44
CA ALA A 68 -6.73 -7.03 11.62
C ALA A 68 -7.65 -8.14 12.13
N ALA A 69 -8.95 -7.86 12.25
CA ALA A 69 -9.96 -8.83 12.67
C ALA A 69 -10.11 -10.00 11.69
N ALA A 70 -9.80 -9.82 10.41
CA ALA A 70 -9.78 -10.86 9.40
C ALA A 70 -8.57 -11.82 9.52
N GLY A 71 -7.56 -11.46 10.34
CA GLY A 71 -6.37 -12.27 10.61
C GLY A 71 -5.18 -11.98 9.69
N ALA A 72 -5.11 -10.80 9.07
CA ALA A 72 -3.90 -10.36 8.36
C ALA A 72 -2.72 -10.17 9.32
N ASP A 73 -1.49 -10.23 8.80
CA ASP A 73 -0.27 -9.95 9.55
C ASP A 73 0.20 -8.50 9.37
N ILE A 74 -0.18 -7.87 8.25
CA ILE A 74 0.22 -6.51 7.87
C ILE A 74 -0.97 -5.80 7.24
N VAL A 75 -1.18 -4.54 7.58
CA VAL A 75 -2.05 -3.63 6.82
C VAL A 75 -1.19 -2.89 5.81
N ASP A 76 -1.43 -3.11 4.51
CA ASP A 76 -0.72 -2.39 3.45
C ASP A 76 -1.60 -1.28 2.86
N ILE A 77 -1.03 -0.11 2.62
CA ILE A 77 -1.74 1.05 2.08
C ILE A 77 -1.30 1.31 0.64
N ASN A 78 -2.24 1.44 -0.28
CA ASN A 78 -1.95 1.73 -1.67
C ASN A 78 -1.87 3.24 -1.94
N PHE A 79 -0.67 3.75 -2.16
CA PHE A 79 -0.36 5.11 -2.65
C PHE A 79 0.28 5.08 -4.04
N GLY A 80 0.04 4.01 -4.81
CA GLY A 80 0.69 3.84 -6.11
C GLY A 80 -0.25 3.63 -7.29
N CYS A 81 -1.51 3.29 -7.09
CA CYS A 81 -2.45 3.01 -8.17
C CYS A 81 -2.70 4.27 -9.04
N PRO A 82 -2.34 4.25 -10.35
CA PRO A 82 -2.50 5.42 -11.23
C PRO A 82 -3.85 5.45 -11.96
N VAL A 83 -4.70 4.44 -11.77
CA VAL A 83 -5.95 4.29 -12.51
C VAL A 83 -6.91 5.42 -12.17
N LYS A 84 -7.46 6.08 -13.19
CA LYS A 84 -8.38 7.24 -13.05
C LYS A 84 -9.57 6.98 -12.12
N LYS A 85 -10.10 5.75 -12.09
CA LYS A 85 -11.20 5.38 -11.18
C LYS A 85 -10.80 5.50 -9.71
N VAL A 86 -9.53 5.29 -9.37
CA VAL A 86 -8.98 5.41 -8.02
C VAL A 86 -8.53 6.84 -7.74
N THR A 87 -7.75 7.45 -8.64
CA THR A 87 -7.18 8.79 -8.41
C THR A 87 -8.23 9.90 -8.38
N LYS A 88 -9.35 9.75 -9.08
CA LYS A 88 -10.48 10.71 -9.01
C LYS A 88 -11.15 10.77 -7.62
N THR A 89 -10.97 9.74 -6.79
CA THR A 89 -11.48 9.75 -5.40
C THR A 89 -10.47 10.31 -4.40
N GLY A 90 -9.34 10.84 -4.88
CA GLY A 90 -8.25 11.32 -4.03
C GLY A 90 -7.37 10.19 -3.46
N ALA A 91 -7.55 8.94 -3.92
CA ALA A 91 -6.83 7.77 -3.43
C ALA A 91 -5.70 7.33 -4.39
N GLY A 92 -4.90 6.36 -3.99
CA GLY A 92 -3.82 5.82 -4.79
C GLY A 92 -2.71 6.84 -5.03
N ALA A 93 -2.22 6.94 -6.27
CA ALA A 93 -1.07 7.80 -6.60
C ALA A 93 -1.32 9.30 -6.39
N SER A 94 -2.58 9.78 -6.39
CA SER A 94 -2.89 11.20 -6.15
C SER A 94 -2.51 11.67 -4.74
N LEU A 95 -2.41 10.75 -3.77
CA LEU A 95 -1.96 11.06 -2.41
C LEU A 95 -0.48 11.49 -2.34
N LEU A 96 0.31 11.19 -3.37
CA LEU A 96 1.71 11.62 -3.44
C LEU A 96 1.87 13.13 -3.72
N ASP A 97 0.79 13.83 -4.08
CA ASP A 97 0.77 15.26 -4.31
C ASP A 97 0.38 16.06 -3.05
N ASP A 98 -0.10 15.38 -1.98
CA ASP A 98 -0.46 15.99 -0.69
C ASP A 98 0.17 15.17 0.46
N VAL A 99 1.40 15.54 0.81
CA VAL A 99 2.24 14.83 1.80
C VAL A 99 1.58 14.80 3.18
N ASP A 100 0.99 15.91 3.60
CA ASP A 100 0.37 16.00 4.94
C ASP A 100 -0.92 15.19 5.01
N HIS A 101 -1.69 15.13 3.95
CA HIS A 101 -2.87 14.28 3.88
C HIS A 101 -2.48 12.79 3.87
N ALA A 102 -1.47 12.41 3.08
CA ALA A 102 -0.93 11.06 3.06
C ALA A 102 -0.46 10.62 4.46
N ALA A 103 0.28 11.49 5.17
CA ALA A 103 0.74 11.22 6.53
C ALA A 103 -0.44 11.05 7.52
N ARG A 104 -1.49 11.89 7.43
CA ARG A 104 -2.70 11.72 8.27
C ARG A 104 -3.38 10.37 8.04
N ILE A 105 -3.44 9.89 6.82
CA ILE A 105 -3.99 8.55 6.53
C ILE A 105 -3.16 7.46 7.22
N VAL A 106 -1.83 7.49 7.06
CA VAL A 106 -0.95 6.50 7.69
C VAL A 106 -1.07 6.55 9.21
N ALA A 107 -1.06 7.74 9.81
CA ALA A 107 -1.22 7.91 11.26
C ALA A 107 -2.56 7.34 11.76
N ALA A 108 -3.66 7.57 11.03
CA ALA A 108 -4.97 7.03 11.39
C ALA A 108 -5.03 5.51 11.30
N VAL A 109 -4.38 4.91 10.29
CA VAL A 109 -4.28 3.45 10.15
C VAL A 109 -3.40 2.87 11.25
N ALA A 110 -2.23 3.44 11.52
CA ALA A 110 -1.31 2.98 12.56
C ALA A 110 -1.94 3.07 13.96
N ALA A 111 -2.71 4.11 14.25
CA ALA A 111 -3.43 4.25 15.51
C ALA A 111 -4.62 3.30 15.66
N ALA A 112 -5.09 2.69 14.58
CA ALA A 112 -6.29 1.85 14.57
C ALA A 112 -6.00 0.35 14.79
N THR A 113 -4.74 -0.10 14.72
CA THR A 113 -4.36 -1.51 14.80
C THR A 113 -2.96 -1.67 15.40
N ASP A 114 -2.72 -2.82 16.04
CA ASP A 114 -1.38 -3.22 16.51
C ASP A 114 -0.55 -3.90 15.40
N LEU A 115 -1.13 -4.14 14.22
CA LEU A 115 -0.40 -4.70 13.10
C LEU A 115 0.58 -3.70 12.50
N PRO A 116 1.74 -4.14 12.01
CA PRO A 116 2.63 -3.27 11.24
C PRO A 116 1.90 -2.72 10.00
N VAL A 117 2.14 -1.44 9.72
CA VAL A 117 1.59 -0.76 8.55
C VAL A 117 2.66 -0.62 7.49
N SER A 118 2.42 -1.14 6.29
CA SER A 118 3.26 -0.93 5.13
C SER A 118 2.59 0.03 4.14
N VAL A 119 3.40 0.74 3.35
CA VAL A 119 2.88 1.63 2.30
C VAL A 119 3.54 1.32 0.97
N LYS A 120 2.72 1.02 -0.04
CA LYS A 120 3.20 0.85 -1.42
C LYS A 120 2.94 2.12 -2.24
N MET A 121 4.01 2.72 -2.77
CA MET A 121 3.93 3.98 -3.51
C MET A 121 4.71 3.96 -4.83
N ARG A 122 4.44 4.97 -5.68
CA ARG A 122 5.24 5.32 -6.86
C ARG A 122 6.19 6.47 -6.56
N ARG A 123 7.10 6.79 -7.53
CA ARG A 123 8.02 7.93 -7.39
C ARG A 123 7.32 9.30 -7.30
N GLY A 124 6.07 9.37 -7.75
CA GLY A 124 5.21 10.54 -7.82
C GLY A 124 4.22 10.44 -8.98
N THR A 125 3.44 11.48 -9.22
CA THR A 125 2.40 11.51 -10.24
C THR A 125 2.94 11.87 -11.63
N ALA A 126 3.80 12.88 -11.73
CA ALA A 126 4.39 13.38 -12.98
C ALA A 126 5.71 12.70 -13.33
N ASP A 127 6.06 12.74 -14.62
CA ASP A 127 7.36 12.28 -15.09
C ASP A 127 8.49 13.10 -14.46
N GLY A 128 9.59 12.44 -14.10
CA GLY A 128 10.71 13.07 -13.41
C GLY A 128 10.46 13.42 -11.94
N SER A 129 9.25 13.20 -11.42
CA SER A 129 8.93 13.46 -10.00
C SER A 129 9.85 12.67 -9.06
N ARG A 130 10.20 13.31 -7.96
CA ARG A 130 10.95 12.74 -6.83
C ARG A 130 10.13 12.80 -5.54
N ALA A 131 8.81 12.90 -5.64
CA ALA A 131 7.91 13.05 -4.49
C ALA A 131 8.11 11.95 -3.44
N ALA A 132 8.40 10.71 -3.85
CA ALA A 132 8.66 9.60 -2.94
C ALA A 132 9.75 9.88 -1.90
N LEU A 133 10.76 10.70 -2.22
CA LEU A 133 11.87 11.04 -1.31
C LEU A 133 11.44 12.05 -0.22
N VAL A 134 10.37 12.80 -0.47
CA VAL A 134 9.77 13.71 0.52
C VAL A 134 8.65 13.01 1.28
N VAL A 135 7.80 12.29 0.56
CA VAL A 135 6.65 11.57 1.12
C VAL A 135 7.12 10.43 2.03
N GLY A 136 8.08 9.60 1.58
CA GLY A 136 8.51 8.40 2.30
C GLY A 136 8.90 8.65 3.76
N PRO A 137 9.84 9.56 4.06
CA PRO A 137 10.19 9.90 5.44
C PRO A 137 8.98 10.35 6.28
N ARG A 138 8.10 11.17 5.70
CA ARG A 138 6.89 11.64 6.39
C ARG A 138 5.90 10.51 6.71
N LEU A 139 5.82 9.48 5.85
CA LEU A 139 5.01 8.30 6.12
C LEU A 139 5.61 7.45 7.26
N VAL A 140 6.94 7.36 7.34
CA VAL A 140 7.64 6.66 8.44
C VAL A 140 7.41 7.40 9.76
N GLU A 141 7.56 8.72 9.79
CA GLU A 141 7.22 9.57 10.95
C GLU A 141 5.76 9.39 11.39
N ALA A 142 4.85 9.14 10.45
CA ALA A 142 3.44 8.88 10.70
C ALA A 142 3.12 7.45 11.16
N GLY A 143 4.10 6.55 11.22
CA GLY A 143 3.97 5.19 11.74
C GLY A 143 4.03 4.08 10.69
N ALA A 144 4.49 4.34 9.47
CA ALA A 144 4.76 3.27 8.52
C ALA A 144 5.98 2.45 8.96
N ALA A 145 5.80 1.13 9.07
CA ALA A 145 6.83 0.17 9.47
C ALA A 145 7.67 -0.35 8.29
N SER A 146 7.20 -0.15 7.06
CA SER A 146 7.95 -0.44 5.84
C SER A 146 7.37 0.30 4.64
N LEU A 147 8.20 0.52 3.62
CA LEU A 147 7.82 1.15 2.37
C LEU A 147 8.09 0.21 1.19
N THR A 148 7.22 0.23 0.19
CA THR A 148 7.49 -0.40 -1.11
C THR A 148 7.49 0.68 -2.18
N LEU A 149 8.60 0.84 -2.90
CA LEU A 149 8.72 1.84 -3.97
C LEU A 149 8.73 1.18 -5.36
N HIS A 150 7.76 1.59 -6.19
CA HIS A 150 7.84 1.41 -7.64
C HIS A 150 8.34 2.73 -8.25
N PRO A 151 9.60 2.81 -8.73
CA PRO A 151 10.22 4.08 -9.10
C PRO A 151 9.86 4.56 -10.52
N ARG A 152 8.68 4.21 -11.02
CA ARG A 152 8.00 4.86 -12.15
C ARG A 152 6.97 5.86 -11.65
N SER A 153 6.71 6.93 -12.42
CA SER A 153 5.62 7.87 -12.15
C SER A 153 4.24 7.22 -12.40
N ALA A 154 3.18 7.82 -11.86
CA ALA A 154 1.82 7.43 -12.21
C ALA A 154 1.55 7.62 -13.70
N LYS A 155 2.10 8.68 -14.32
CA LYS A 155 1.96 8.98 -15.73
C LYS A 155 2.67 7.96 -16.63
N GLN A 156 3.85 7.46 -16.23
CA GLN A 156 4.56 6.41 -16.96
C GLN A 156 3.81 5.09 -17.00
N MET A 157 2.94 4.82 -16.04
CA MET A 157 2.27 3.52 -15.91
C MET A 157 3.29 2.37 -15.82
N TYR A 158 3.55 1.68 -16.95
CA TYR A 158 4.50 0.57 -17.08
C TYR A 158 5.52 0.80 -18.22
N THR A 159 5.54 1.99 -18.81
CA THR A 159 6.47 2.34 -19.90
C THR A 159 7.82 2.78 -19.36
N GLY A 160 8.86 2.72 -20.20
CA GLY A 160 10.22 3.05 -19.81
C GLY A 160 10.82 2.06 -18.80
N VAL A 161 11.82 2.48 -18.06
CA VAL A 161 12.56 1.68 -17.09
C VAL A 161 12.26 2.17 -15.68
N ALA A 162 12.21 1.28 -14.68
CA ALA A 162 12.12 1.63 -13.28
C ALA A 162 13.48 2.14 -12.78
N ASP A 163 13.53 3.41 -12.35
CA ASP A 163 14.77 4.07 -11.93
C ASP A 163 15.09 3.74 -10.46
N HIS A 164 15.74 2.61 -10.23
CA HIS A 164 16.07 2.15 -8.88
C HIS A 164 17.14 2.97 -8.15
N SER A 165 17.77 3.99 -8.78
CA SER A 165 18.58 4.97 -8.05
C SER A 165 17.75 5.71 -7.00
N LEU A 166 16.46 5.99 -7.31
CA LEU A 166 15.50 6.55 -6.35
C LEU A 166 15.20 5.61 -5.18
N THR A 167 15.20 4.29 -5.42
CA THR A 167 15.03 3.32 -4.32
C THR A 167 16.23 3.37 -3.39
N ALA A 168 17.45 3.43 -3.92
CA ALA A 168 18.67 3.55 -3.12
C ALA A 168 18.69 4.85 -2.30
N GLU A 169 18.27 5.98 -2.89
CA GLU A 169 18.16 7.24 -2.16
C GLU A 169 17.10 7.16 -1.05
N LEU A 170 15.92 6.58 -1.32
CA LEU A 170 14.91 6.42 -0.29
C LEU A 170 15.41 5.57 0.90
N VAL A 171 16.16 4.50 0.63
CA VAL A 171 16.80 3.68 1.68
C VAL A 171 17.70 4.52 2.58
N SER A 172 18.42 5.51 2.03
CA SER A 172 19.30 6.37 2.84
C SER A 172 18.56 7.42 3.68
N LEU A 173 17.27 7.62 3.44
CA LEU A 173 16.45 8.64 4.11
C LEU A 173 15.53 8.07 5.20
N VAL A 174 15.42 6.75 5.33
CA VAL A 174 14.49 6.11 6.28
C VAL A 174 15.16 4.94 7.01
N ASP A 175 14.74 4.70 8.27
CA ASP A 175 15.27 3.62 9.10
C ASP A 175 14.39 2.34 9.06
N VAL A 176 13.41 2.28 8.15
CA VAL A 176 12.54 1.12 7.96
C VAL A 176 12.90 0.37 6.67
N PRO A 177 12.53 -0.92 6.56
CA PRO A 177 12.75 -1.66 5.32
C PRO A 177 12.10 -1.01 4.10
N VAL A 178 12.84 -0.94 2.98
CA VAL A 178 12.34 -0.48 1.68
C VAL A 178 12.38 -1.63 0.70
N ILE A 179 11.23 -2.00 0.16
CA ILE A 179 11.07 -3.05 -0.83
C ILE A 179 11.09 -2.42 -2.23
N ALA A 180 12.01 -2.88 -3.08
CA ALA A 180 12.05 -2.49 -4.49
C ALA A 180 10.96 -3.22 -5.27
N SER A 181 10.25 -2.49 -6.14
CA SER A 181 9.20 -3.02 -7.02
C SER A 181 9.36 -2.41 -8.42
N GLY A 182 9.05 -3.16 -9.43
CA GLY A 182 9.28 -2.82 -10.83
C GLY A 182 10.24 -3.82 -11.47
N ASP A 183 10.75 -3.52 -12.65
CA ASP A 183 11.53 -4.42 -13.55
C ASP A 183 12.62 -5.19 -12.84
#